data_e6ccb069ed21087979ed63acc89efed7
#
_entry.id   e6ccb069ed21087979ed63acc89efed7
#
_cell.length_a   1.000
_cell.length_b   1.000
_cell.length_c   1.000
_cell.angle_alpha   90.00
_cell.angle_beta   90.00
_cell.angle_gamma   90.00
#
_symmetry.space_group_name_H-M   'P 1'
#
loop_
_entity.id
_entity.type
_entity.pdbx_description
1 polymer ?
#
loop_
_entity_poly.entity_id
_entity_poly.type
_entity_poly.pdbx_seq_one_letter_code
_entity_poly.pdbx_strand_id
1 'polypeptide(L)'
;VRIDRRPSAAALLLLPALLLSRPAGAWELLGTGPLAGATVQFTDDAEIRYYFSDEKLAGFEDRRIHDYVEQVNRLNALLSQRWDNGDGLSVHLQLDEVALFSNRYRLDGVLYHSWQLYDPTVQSPWPDALIEVEKLGLLYRGGFGELAVGDTYASFGRGIALNIKKNTDIDIDTSIRGARAVIGTGDTQLTVVSGLSNRQQISQDQPNLSIFKDVAHMVSGARIDRYGLGPVDVGAHGVVYRFGRDEAAGQDPFIRYAEPLDAAVVGASADAWGVGGVDISAEGDLFAYLSPDMVGAVDSGDFQTQYGYAAYASVSAYPGRTSILVEAKSTRDTERINSFVAADNWEVAAVPTLEYERVITEDSTAAVNSNDIHGGRVRVDYSLQDGLLIPYVSVLGLRDLDTTGLHFNSSPETIGHVVGGFALAGSGITSQLNLGARVDVRDETAEGMDRLVHLDGDISVPVGGHNHIELAVSVKQLAWGDNVQQQSDFLEMENGLVWVHGEHWLFAVYQDWSDNPLVTSKGNLGEDLYGATEITWKPGPNASLRAFFGAYKAGIRCSGGQCRSLPGFEGARLAYTGTF
;
A
#
# COMPACT_ATOMS: atom_id res chain seq x y z
N VAL A 1 37.14 14.93 10.01
CA VAL A 1 35.92 15.06 9.18
C VAL A 1 35.64 16.54 9.01
N ARG A 2 35.88 17.07 7.81
CA ARG A 2 35.57 18.47 7.48
C ARG A 2 34.13 18.50 6.96
N ILE A 3 33.22 18.95 7.78
CA ILE A 3 31.83 19.24 7.38
C ILE A 3 31.91 20.45 6.46
N ASP A 4 31.66 20.25 5.18
CA ASP A 4 31.58 21.35 4.21
C ASP A 4 30.22 22.04 4.41
N ARG A 5 30.24 23.16 5.15
CA ARG A 5 29.06 23.92 5.55
C ARG A 5 28.58 24.82 4.40
N ARG A 6 28.08 24.26 3.33
CA ARG A 6 27.21 25.01 2.44
C ARG A 6 25.77 24.64 2.76
N PRO A 7 24.96 25.57 3.28
CA PRO A 7 23.53 25.30 3.39
C PRO A 7 23.02 25.02 1.98
N SER A 8 22.47 23.82 1.76
CA SER A 8 21.84 23.49 0.48
C SER A 8 20.62 24.39 0.29
N ALA A 9 20.29 24.72 -0.96
CA ALA A 9 19.09 25.49 -1.30
C ALA A 9 17.80 24.90 -0.70
N ALA A 10 17.79 23.60 -0.43
CA ALA A 10 16.69 22.87 0.18
C ALA A 10 16.35 23.32 1.62
N ALA A 11 17.37 23.62 2.45
CA ALA A 11 17.13 24.19 3.79
C ALA A 11 16.46 25.57 3.75
N LEU A 12 16.53 26.24 2.60
CA LEU A 12 15.89 27.53 2.38
C LEU A 12 14.41 27.43 1.97
N LEU A 13 13.95 26.27 1.48
CA LEU A 13 12.55 26.07 1.05
C LEU A 13 11.62 25.70 2.22
N LEU A 14 12.12 25.04 3.28
CA LEU A 14 11.33 24.76 4.49
C LEU A 14 11.01 26.02 5.32
N LEU A 15 11.89 27.01 5.33
CA LEU A 15 11.66 28.23 6.10
C LEU A 15 10.46 29.06 5.60
N PRO A 16 10.20 29.21 4.28
CA PRO A 16 9.02 29.91 3.80
C PRO A 16 7.71 29.17 4.07
N ALA A 17 7.69 27.84 4.00
CA ALA A 17 6.49 27.05 4.28
C ALA A 17 6.04 27.20 5.75
N LEU A 18 6.97 27.17 6.70
CA LEU A 18 6.71 27.41 8.12
C LEU A 18 6.27 28.84 8.41
N LEU A 19 6.64 29.81 7.59
CA LEU A 19 6.29 31.23 7.77
C LEU A 19 4.98 31.64 7.10
N LEU A 20 4.45 30.83 6.17
CA LEU A 20 3.21 31.08 5.45
C LEU A 20 1.96 30.47 6.10
N SER A 21 2.06 29.94 7.33
CA SER A 21 0.94 29.37 8.08
C SER A 21 -0.12 30.41 8.48
N ARG A 22 -0.78 30.99 7.48
CA ARG A 22 -2.08 31.64 7.69
C ARG A 22 -3.18 30.58 7.65
N PRO A 23 -4.31 30.78 8.38
CA PRO A 23 -5.40 29.82 8.36
C PRO A 23 -5.85 29.61 6.91
N ALA A 24 -5.83 28.35 6.50
CA ALA A 24 -6.06 27.95 5.13
C ALA A 24 -7.48 28.27 4.67
N GLY A 25 -7.53 28.96 3.59
CA GLY A 25 -8.65 29.00 2.67
C GLY A 25 -8.07 28.79 1.28
N ALA A 26 -8.76 28.05 0.42
CA ALA A 26 -8.42 28.10 -0.99
C ALA A 26 -8.40 29.56 -1.43
N TRP A 27 -7.32 29.97 -2.07
CA TRP A 27 -7.21 31.35 -2.53
C TRP A 27 -8.10 31.52 -3.77
N GLU A 28 -9.09 32.41 -3.68
CA GLU A 28 -9.88 32.80 -4.82
C GLU A 28 -9.05 33.70 -5.73
N LEU A 29 -8.86 33.29 -6.98
CA LEU A 29 -8.23 34.12 -7.99
C LEU A 29 -9.23 35.22 -8.37
N LEU A 30 -9.03 36.41 -7.79
CA LEU A 30 -9.77 37.60 -8.12
C LEU A 30 -9.37 38.06 -9.53
N GLY A 31 -10.26 37.92 -10.49
CA GLY A 31 -9.99 38.31 -11.87
C GLY A 31 -11.24 38.39 -12.72
N THR A 32 -11.15 39.15 -13.79
CA THR A 32 -12.09 39.14 -14.92
C THR A 32 -11.53 38.19 -15.97
N GLY A 33 -12.32 37.27 -16.48
CA GLY A 33 -11.88 36.32 -17.52
C GLY A 33 -12.31 34.88 -17.22
N PRO A 34 -11.83 33.92 -18.00
CA PRO A 34 -12.28 32.53 -17.90
C PRO A 34 -11.91 31.81 -16.58
N LEU A 35 -11.02 32.39 -15.78
CA LEU A 35 -10.62 31.88 -14.46
C LEU A 35 -11.17 32.72 -13.28
N ALA A 36 -12.13 33.62 -13.54
CA ALA A 36 -12.77 34.36 -12.47
C ALA A 36 -13.53 33.41 -11.53
N GLY A 37 -13.26 33.49 -10.22
CA GLY A 37 -13.81 32.57 -9.23
C GLY A 37 -13.11 31.23 -9.13
N ALA A 38 -11.97 31.03 -9.83
CA ALA A 38 -11.14 29.85 -9.62
C ALA A 38 -10.51 29.88 -8.23
N THR A 39 -10.38 28.70 -7.62
CA THR A 39 -9.72 28.53 -6.34
C THR A 39 -8.39 27.81 -6.52
N VAL A 40 -7.38 28.22 -5.79
CA VAL A 40 -6.08 27.54 -5.70
C VAL A 40 -5.86 27.08 -4.28
N GLN A 41 -5.54 25.83 -4.12
CA GLN A 41 -5.19 25.20 -2.85
C GLN A 41 -3.79 24.60 -2.95
N PHE A 42 -2.98 24.83 -1.94
CA PHE A 42 -1.68 24.18 -1.79
C PHE A 42 -1.71 23.26 -0.57
N THR A 43 -1.10 22.09 -0.71
CA THR A 43 -0.81 21.20 0.41
C THR A 43 0.68 20.88 0.36
N ASP A 44 1.34 21.10 1.50
CA ASP A 44 2.77 20.87 1.68
C ASP A 44 2.97 19.79 2.74
N ASP A 45 3.62 18.70 2.37
CA ASP A 45 4.03 17.62 3.24
C ASP A 45 5.56 17.57 3.25
N ALA A 46 6.16 18.06 4.33
CA ALA A 46 7.60 18.14 4.49
C ALA A 46 8.06 17.26 5.65
N GLU A 47 9.10 16.49 5.43
CA GLU A 47 9.66 15.61 6.43
C GLU A 47 11.18 15.67 6.45
N ILE A 48 11.76 15.72 7.64
CA ILE A 48 13.20 15.56 7.88
C ILE A 48 13.38 14.32 8.74
N ARG A 49 14.23 13.40 8.28
CA ARG A 49 14.59 12.17 8.97
C ARG A 49 16.07 12.17 9.31
N TYR A 50 16.37 11.89 10.54
CA TYR A 50 17.71 11.57 10.99
C TYR A 50 17.76 10.08 11.29
N TYR A 51 18.55 9.34 10.53
CA TYR A 51 18.72 7.91 10.69
C TYR A 51 19.91 7.64 11.60
N PHE A 52 19.70 6.83 12.65
CA PHE A 52 20.79 6.18 13.37
C PHE A 52 21.18 4.92 12.61
N SER A 53 22.37 4.87 12.10
CA SER A 53 22.84 3.71 11.35
C SER A 53 24.23 3.31 11.78
N ASP A 54 24.42 2.03 12.05
CA ASP A 54 25.73 1.39 12.28
C ASP A 54 25.81 0.07 11.50
N GLU A 55 25.15 0.00 10.36
CA GLU A 55 25.07 -1.20 9.55
C GLU A 55 26.40 -1.46 8.82
N LYS A 56 26.81 -2.72 8.81
CA LYS A 56 27.92 -3.17 7.97
C LYS A 56 27.43 -3.28 6.53
N LEU A 57 28.21 -2.74 5.61
CA LEU A 57 27.93 -2.90 4.20
C LEU A 57 28.07 -4.37 3.80
N ALA A 58 27.02 -4.94 3.21
CA ALA A 58 27.07 -6.30 2.68
C ALA A 58 28.21 -6.45 1.66
N GLY A 59 29.10 -7.40 1.87
CA GLY A 59 30.30 -7.62 1.04
C GLY A 59 31.52 -6.73 1.36
N PHE A 60 31.41 -5.83 2.35
CA PHE A 60 32.51 -4.94 2.76
C PHE A 60 32.60 -4.88 4.29
N GLU A 61 33.10 -5.93 4.92
CA GLU A 61 33.10 -6.11 6.39
C GLU A 61 33.74 -4.97 7.19
N ASP A 62 34.63 -4.20 6.57
CA ASP A 62 35.34 -3.09 7.20
C ASP A 62 34.65 -1.73 7.06
N ARG A 63 33.47 -1.68 6.44
CA ARG A 63 32.79 -0.42 6.12
C ARG A 63 31.40 -0.40 6.74
N ARG A 64 31.08 0.74 7.34
CA ARG A 64 29.80 0.98 8.00
C ARG A 64 29.11 2.20 7.40
N ILE A 65 27.81 2.14 7.31
CA ILE A 65 26.96 3.30 7.06
C ILE A 65 26.83 4.03 8.40
N HIS A 66 27.19 5.31 8.41
CA HIS A 66 27.01 6.16 9.57
C HIS A 66 25.70 6.93 9.46
N ASP A 67 25.30 7.55 10.55
CA ASP A 67 24.10 8.40 10.64
C ASP A 67 24.00 9.39 9.48
N TYR A 68 22.80 9.56 8.93
CA TYR A 68 22.55 10.49 7.85
C TYR A 68 21.21 11.22 8.03
N VAL A 69 21.05 12.33 7.33
CA VAL A 69 19.84 13.14 7.32
C VAL A 69 19.26 13.15 5.92
N GLU A 70 18.00 12.91 5.84
CA GLU A 70 17.20 13.02 4.64
C GLU A 70 16.07 14.03 4.83
N GLN A 71 15.79 14.79 3.80
CA GLN A 71 14.62 15.64 3.71
C GLN A 71 13.78 15.18 2.53
N VAL A 72 12.52 14.97 2.76
CA VAL A 72 11.51 14.72 1.72
C VAL A 72 10.49 15.85 1.80
N ASN A 73 10.14 16.40 0.66
CA ASN A 73 9.15 17.46 0.56
C ASN A 73 8.21 17.17 -0.62
N ARG A 74 6.91 17.25 -0.38
CA ARG A 74 5.86 17.06 -1.37
C ARG A 74 4.93 18.25 -1.40
N LEU A 75 4.99 19.01 -2.48
CA LEU A 75 4.11 20.15 -2.70
C LEU A 75 3.02 19.76 -3.70
N ASN A 76 1.78 19.81 -3.26
CA ASN A 76 0.60 19.65 -4.11
C ASN A 76 -0.05 21.00 -4.35
N ALA A 77 -0.37 21.28 -5.61
CA ALA A 77 -1.16 22.44 -6.00
C ALA A 77 -2.40 21.99 -6.76
N LEU A 78 -3.56 22.45 -6.32
CA LEU A 78 -4.85 22.17 -6.96
C LEU A 78 -5.50 23.49 -7.36
N LEU A 79 -5.61 23.72 -8.66
CA LEU A 79 -6.43 24.78 -9.24
C LEU A 79 -7.79 24.19 -9.59
N SER A 80 -8.88 24.79 -9.10
CA SER A 80 -10.24 24.32 -9.36
C SER A 80 -11.12 25.48 -9.83
N GLN A 81 -11.86 25.27 -10.91
CA GLN A 81 -12.84 26.19 -11.45
C GLN A 81 -14.17 25.45 -11.60
N ARG A 82 -15.24 26.08 -11.15
CA ARG A 82 -16.60 25.60 -11.37
C ARG A 82 -17.41 26.70 -12.06
N TRP A 83 -18.14 26.34 -13.10
CA TRP A 83 -18.99 27.26 -13.85
C TRP A 83 -20.46 27.13 -13.43
N ASP A 84 -21.24 28.15 -13.75
CA ASP A 84 -22.68 28.23 -13.38
C ASP A 84 -23.53 27.12 -13.98
N ASN A 85 -23.11 26.55 -15.11
CA ASN A 85 -23.77 25.40 -15.73
C ASN A 85 -23.50 24.06 -15.01
N GLY A 86 -22.71 24.09 -13.94
CA GLY A 86 -22.35 22.91 -13.16
C GLY A 86 -21.09 22.20 -13.64
N ASP A 87 -20.54 22.57 -14.79
CA ASP A 87 -19.26 22.04 -15.27
C ASP A 87 -18.10 22.49 -14.36
N GLY A 88 -17.02 21.71 -14.36
CA GLY A 88 -15.85 22.02 -13.57
C GLY A 88 -14.56 21.59 -14.25
N LEU A 89 -13.50 22.36 -13.99
CA LEU A 89 -12.13 22.06 -14.39
C LEU A 89 -11.22 22.06 -13.17
N SER A 90 -10.38 21.05 -13.04
CA SER A 90 -9.33 21.01 -12.02
C SER A 90 -8.00 20.70 -12.66
N VAL A 91 -6.94 21.36 -12.19
CA VAL A 91 -5.56 21.06 -12.56
C VAL A 91 -4.82 20.71 -11.26
N HIS A 92 -4.21 19.55 -11.25
CA HIS A 92 -3.40 19.06 -10.14
C HIS A 92 -1.94 18.99 -10.55
N LEU A 93 -1.05 19.51 -9.71
CA LEU A 93 0.40 19.43 -9.83
C LEU A 93 0.96 18.90 -8.51
N GLN A 94 1.81 17.89 -8.57
CA GLN A 94 2.61 17.42 -7.45
C GLN A 94 4.09 17.54 -7.80
N LEU A 95 4.82 18.25 -6.93
CA LEU A 95 6.27 18.37 -6.97
C LEU A 95 6.82 17.65 -5.77
N ASP A 96 7.70 16.68 -6.00
CA ASP A 96 8.40 15.96 -4.96
C ASP A 96 9.89 16.36 -4.96
N GLU A 97 10.44 16.55 -3.76
CA GLU A 97 11.84 16.87 -3.53
C GLU A 97 12.43 15.90 -2.52
N VAL A 98 13.61 15.40 -2.82
CA VAL A 98 14.45 14.66 -1.86
C VAL A 98 15.80 15.36 -1.77
N ALA A 99 16.27 15.58 -0.56
CA ALA A 99 17.62 16.10 -0.30
C ALA A 99 18.31 15.22 0.75
N LEU A 100 19.54 14.81 0.46
CA LEU A 100 20.39 14.02 1.35
C LEU A 100 21.49 14.90 1.93
N PHE A 101 21.45 15.05 3.26
CA PHE A 101 22.44 15.83 3.98
C PHE A 101 23.37 14.88 4.72
N SER A 102 24.62 14.84 4.37
CA SER A 102 25.63 13.97 4.93
C SER A 102 25.48 12.48 4.59
N ASN A 103 26.51 11.83 4.84
CA ASN A 103 26.89 10.47 4.57
C ASN A 103 27.25 10.17 3.12
N ARG A 104 28.32 10.85 2.73
CA ARG A 104 29.10 10.47 1.57
C ARG A 104 30.22 9.56 2.04
N TYR A 105 30.29 8.35 1.51
CA TYR A 105 31.42 7.49 1.72
C TYR A 105 32.16 7.27 0.40
N ARG A 106 33.43 7.01 0.50
CA ARG A 106 34.30 6.80 -0.64
C ARG A 106 34.66 5.33 -0.73
N LEU A 107 34.28 4.70 -1.82
CA LEU A 107 34.66 3.35 -2.18
C LEU A 107 35.58 3.44 -3.40
N ASP A 108 36.83 2.92 -3.29
CA ASP A 108 37.81 2.93 -4.38
C ASP A 108 37.99 4.28 -5.09
N GLY A 109 37.89 5.37 -4.32
CA GLY A 109 38.02 6.72 -4.83
C GLY A 109 36.73 7.35 -5.37
N VAL A 110 35.66 6.59 -5.53
CA VAL A 110 34.35 7.06 -5.97
C VAL A 110 33.52 7.46 -4.76
N LEU A 111 32.82 8.60 -4.87
CA LEU A 111 31.92 9.11 -3.84
C LEU A 111 30.51 8.57 -4.09
N TYR A 112 29.96 7.88 -3.09
CA TYR A 112 28.61 7.33 -3.10
C TYR A 112 27.75 8.01 -2.04
N HIS A 113 26.44 8.10 -2.27
CA HIS A 113 25.46 8.42 -1.28
C HIS A 113 24.96 7.15 -0.59
N SER A 114 24.43 7.26 0.63
CA SER A 114 23.97 6.11 1.41
C SER A 114 22.96 5.23 0.68
N TRP A 115 22.06 5.80 -0.09
CA TRP A 115 21.06 5.06 -0.89
C TRP A 115 21.64 4.33 -2.12
N GLN A 116 22.83 4.71 -2.63
CA GLN A 116 23.54 3.96 -3.69
C GLN A 116 24.14 2.65 -3.20
N LEU A 117 24.04 2.35 -1.90
CA LEU A 117 24.58 1.13 -1.30
C LEU A 117 23.84 -0.13 -1.72
N TYR A 118 22.58 0.00 -2.06
CA TYR A 118 21.76 -1.13 -2.51
C TYR A 118 22.07 -1.55 -3.95
N ASP A 119 22.71 -0.68 -4.74
CA ASP A 119 23.25 -1.05 -6.05
C ASP A 119 24.64 -0.44 -6.30
N PRO A 120 25.72 -1.16 -5.95
CA PRO A 120 27.09 -0.70 -6.17
C PRO A 120 27.47 -0.59 -7.66
N THR A 121 26.64 -1.07 -8.58
CA THR A 121 26.88 -0.98 -10.03
C THR A 121 26.42 0.36 -10.61
N VAL A 122 25.57 1.11 -9.91
CA VAL A 122 25.12 2.43 -10.33
C VAL A 122 26.21 3.47 -10.06
N GLN A 123 27.05 3.71 -11.04
CA GLN A 123 28.11 4.74 -10.99
C GLN A 123 27.59 6.15 -11.28
N SER A 124 26.31 6.43 -11.13
CA SER A 124 25.78 7.76 -11.42
C SER A 124 26.08 8.74 -10.28
N PRO A 125 26.71 9.89 -10.56
CA PRO A 125 26.81 10.97 -9.59
C PRO A 125 25.43 11.63 -9.46
N TRP A 126 24.58 11.09 -8.60
CA TRP A 126 23.30 11.70 -8.30
C TRP A 126 23.50 13.02 -7.57
N PRO A 127 22.68 14.02 -7.85
CA PRO A 127 22.74 15.27 -7.13
C PRO A 127 22.38 15.06 -5.65
N ASP A 128 22.88 15.93 -4.80
CA ASP A 128 22.55 15.95 -3.36
C ASP A 128 21.07 16.25 -3.11
N ALA A 129 20.35 16.70 -4.12
CA ALA A 129 18.92 16.95 -4.11
C ALA A 129 18.31 16.62 -5.48
N LEU A 130 17.16 16.02 -5.47
CA LEU A 130 16.32 15.75 -6.62
C LEU A 130 15.00 16.50 -6.46
N ILE A 131 14.57 17.22 -7.49
CA ILE A 131 13.23 17.83 -7.58
C ILE A 131 12.59 17.27 -8.84
N GLU A 132 11.40 16.73 -8.69
CA GLU A 132 10.68 16.08 -9.78
C GLU A 132 9.22 16.50 -9.84
N VAL A 133 8.68 16.58 -11.07
CA VAL A 133 7.24 16.67 -11.29
C VAL A 133 6.68 15.26 -11.22
N GLU A 134 6.27 14.88 -10.02
CA GLU A 134 5.75 13.54 -9.76
C GLU A 134 4.42 13.33 -10.47
N LYS A 135 3.50 14.31 -10.41
CA LYS A 135 2.20 14.23 -11.07
C LYS A 135 1.76 15.56 -11.65
N LEU A 136 1.15 15.46 -12.82
CA LEU A 136 0.46 16.58 -13.46
C LEU A 136 -0.80 16.03 -14.14
N GLY A 137 -1.96 16.54 -13.75
CA GLY A 137 -3.24 16.09 -14.29
C GLY A 137 -4.22 17.25 -14.47
N LEU A 138 -5.04 17.12 -15.49
CA LEU A 138 -6.20 17.97 -15.75
C LEU A 138 -7.45 17.11 -15.74
N LEU A 139 -8.48 17.56 -15.01
CA LEU A 139 -9.76 16.89 -14.89
C LEU A 139 -10.86 17.86 -15.26
N TYR A 140 -11.62 17.54 -16.29
CA TYR A 140 -12.87 18.22 -16.64
C TYR A 140 -14.06 17.34 -16.26
N ARG A 141 -15.07 17.94 -15.63
CA ARG A 141 -16.36 17.32 -15.35
C ARG A 141 -17.48 18.18 -15.95
N GLY A 142 -18.36 17.56 -16.69
CA GLY A 142 -19.46 18.25 -17.35
C GLY A 142 -20.66 17.35 -17.59
N GLY A 143 -21.65 17.86 -18.31
CA GLY A 143 -22.91 17.15 -18.52
C GLY A 143 -22.82 15.82 -19.26
N PHE A 144 -21.70 15.54 -19.98
CA PHE A 144 -21.46 14.25 -20.63
C PHE A 144 -20.72 13.23 -19.73
N GLY A 145 -20.12 13.70 -18.62
CA GLY A 145 -19.32 12.88 -17.74
C GLY A 145 -17.99 13.53 -17.35
N GLU A 146 -16.92 12.75 -17.36
CA GLU A 146 -15.60 13.15 -16.89
C GLU A 146 -14.52 12.86 -17.94
N LEU A 147 -13.56 13.78 -18.10
CA LEU A 147 -12.35 13.60 -18.90
C LEU A 147 -11.14 14.00 -18.08
N ALA A 148 -10.21 13.08 -17.89
CA ALA A 148 -8.93 13.33 -17.24
C ALA A 148 -7.79 13.15 -18.26
N VAL A 149 -6.78 14.03 -18.21
CA VAL A 149 -5.57 13.98 -19.05
C VAL A 149 -4.36 14.26 -18.17
N GLY A 150 -3.30 13.48 -18.32
CA GLY A 150 -2.13 13.47 -17.44
C GLY A 150 -2.21 12.35 -16.43
N ASP A 151 -1.74 12.59 -15.22
CA ASP A 151 -1.76 11.57 -14.17
C ASP A 151 -3.18 11.35 -13.63
N THR A 152 -3.70 10.14 -13.78
CA THR A 152 -5.07 9.75 -13.40
C THR A 152 -5.09 8.35 -12.79
N TYR A 153 -6.21 8.00 -12.14
CA TYR A 153 -6.41 6.72 -11.48
C TYR A 153 -7.56 5.98 -12.14
N ALA A 154 -7.50 4.66 -12.17
CA ALA A 154 -8.57 3.81 -12.68
C ALA A 154 -8.64 2.47 -11.94
N SER A 155 -9.84 2.05 -11.61
CA SER A 155 -10.13 0.72 -11.08
C SER A 155 -11.38 0.18 -11.76
N PHE A 156 -11.37 -1.10 -12.14
CA PHE A 156 -12.50 -1.77 -12.78
C PHE A 156 -13.07 -2.82 -11.85
N GLY A 157 -14.39 -2.78 -11.64
CA GLY A 157 -15.07 -3.71 -10.74
C GLY A 157 -14.49 -3.66 -9.33
N ARG A 158 -14.07 -4.79 -8.83
CA ARG A 158 -13.41 -4.94 -7.52
C ARG A 158 -11.90 -4.76 -7.58
N GLY A 159 -11.36 -4.44 -8.75
CA GLY A 159 -9.94 -4.22 -8.95
C GLY A 159 -9.18 -5.44 -9.44
N ILE A 160 -9.87 -6.54 -9.77
CA ILE A 160 -9.21 -7.78 -10.20
C ILE A 160 -8.45 -7.59 -11.50
N ALA A 161 -9.05 -6.91 -12.48
CA ALA A 161 -8.41 -6.63 -13.76
C ALA A 161 -7.56 -5.37 -13.78
N LEU A 162 -7.94 -4.34 -13.01
CA LEU A 162 -7.25 -3.05 -12.95
C LEU A 162 -7.55 -2.38 -11.60
N ASN A 163 -6.52 -2.06 -10.83
CA ASN A 163 -6.64 -1.44 -9.50
C ASN A 163 -5.55 -0.37 -9.26
N ILE A 164 -5.44 0.57 -10.18
CA ILE A 164 -4.51 1.70 -10.03
C ILE A 164 -5.22 2.81 -9.27
N LYS A 165 -4.91 2.93 -8.00
CA LYS A 165 -5.49 3.92 -7.09
C LYS A 165 -4.45 4.41 -6.09
N LYS A 166 -4.70 5.59 -5.53
CA LYS A 166 -3.94 6.07 -4.38
C LYS A 166 -4.38 5.30 -3.13
N ASN A 167 -3.42 4.74 -2.42
CA ASN A 167 -3.63 4.06 -1.15
C ASN A 167 -2.69 4.68 -0.09
N THR A 168 -3.23 5.62 0.67
CA THR A 168 -2.48 6.38 1.67
C THR A 168 -2.13 5.56 2.91
N ASP A 169 -2.84 4.45 3.17
CA ASP A 169 -2.62 3.61 4.35
C ASP A 169 -1.26 2.89 4.29
N ILE A 170 -0.82 2.60 3.07
CA ILE A 170 0.44 1.91 2.80
C ILE A 170 1.37 2.73 1.89
N ASP A 171 1.12 4.04 1.76
CA ASP A 171 1.91 4.99 0.96
C ASP A 171 2.14 4.53 -0.49
N ILE A 172 1.11 3.97 -1.13
CA ILE A 172 1.11 3.68 -2.57
C ILE A 172 0.38 4.79 -3.30
N ASP A 173 1.06 5.39 -4.28
CA ASP A 173 0.50 6.45 -5.12
C ASP A 173 0.92 6.27 -6.59
N THR A 174 0.63 5.09 -7.16
CA THR A 174 0.81 4.82 -8.58
C THR A 174 -0.35 5.43 -9.37
N SER A 175 -0.06 6.08 -10.48
CA SER A 175 -1.06 6.64 -11.40
C SER A 175 -0.86 6.12 -12.82
N ILE A 176 -1.78 6.46 -13.72
CA ILE A 176 -1.65 6.28 -15.16
C ILE A 176 -1.41 7.65 -15.78
N ARG A 177 -0.26 7.86 -16.37
CA ARG A 177 0.07 9.08 -17.13
C ARG A 177 -0.45 8.93 -18.55
N GLY A 178 -1.64 9.47 -18.79
CA GLY A 178 -2.35 9.27 -20.05
C GLY A 178 -3.68 10.00 -20.09
N ALA A 179 -4.75 9.29 -20.44
CA ALA A 179 -6.09 9.83 -20.47
C ALA A 179 -7.12 8.84 -19.91
N ARG A 180 -8.13 9.36 -19.24
CA ARG A 180 -9.31 8.62 -18.79
C ARG A 180 -10.57 9.40 -19.13
N ALA A 181 -11.57 8.71 -19.68
CA ALA A 181 -12.89 9.25 -19.92
C ALA A 181 -13.94 8.39 -19.22
N VAL A 182 -14.91 9.06 -18.57
CA VAL A 182 -16.11 8.43 -18.01
C VAL A 182 -17.31 9.10 -18.65
N ILE A 183 -18.08 8.35 -19.40
CA ILE A 183 -19.24 8.86 -20.16
C ILE A 183 -20.48 8.15 -19.66
N GLY A 184 -21.45 8.93 -19.16
CA GLY A 184 -22.71 8.41 -18.65
C GLY A 184 -23.89 8.78 -19.57
N THR A 185 -24.73 7.83 -19.86
CA THR A 185 -26.02 8.07 -20.54
C THR A 185 -27.13 7.25 -19.90
N GLY A 186 -28.03 7.92 -19.17
CA GLY A 186 -29.07 7.25 -18.38
C GLY A 186 -28.42 6.32 -17.34
N ASP A 187 -28.80 5.04 -17.36
CA ASP A 187 -28.29 4.05 -16.43
C ASP A 187 -27.04 3.30 -16.95
N THR A 188 -26.41 3.81 -17.99
CA THR A 188 -25.21 3.18 -18.58
C THR A 188 -24.01 4.11 -18.44
N GLN A 189 -22.89 3.57 -18.00
CA GLN A 189 -21.61 4.27 -17.89
C GLN A 189 -20.54 3.53 -18.67
N LEU A 190 -19.77 4.26 -19.46
CA LEU A 190 -18.56 3.77 -20.13
C LEU A 190 -17.36 4.46 -19.52
N THR A 191 -16.39 3.68 -19.05
CA THR A 191 -15.08 4.16 -18.61
C THR A 191 -14.03 3.65 -19.57
N VAL A 192 -13.17 4.55 -20.07
CA VAL A 192 -12.02 4.20 -20.92
C VAL A 192 -10.78 4.83 -20.31
N VAL A 193 -9.67 4.09 -20.27
CA VAL A 193 -8.38 4.58 -19.79
C VAL A 193 -7.25 4.08 -20.70
N SER A 194 -6.25 4.91 -20.93
CA SER A 194 -5.03 4.51 -21.64
C SER A 194 -3.87 5.42 -21.24
N GLY A 195 -2.70 4.85 -21.00
CA GLY A 195 -1.48 5.58 -20.70
C GLY A 195 -0.36 4.67 -20.22
N LEU A 196 0.66 5.30 -19.65
CA LEU A 196 1.81 4.63 -19.05
C LEU A 196 1.66 4.64 -17.53
N SER A 197 2.07 3.58 -16.86
CA SER A 197 2.15 3.60 -15.41
C SER A 197 3.16 4.66 -14.96
N ASN A 198 2.77 5.40 -13.93
CA ASN A 198 3.61 6.38 -13.24
C ASN A 198 3.64 6.01 -11.77
N ARG A 199 4.67 5.27 -11.38
CA ARG A 199 4.91 4.91 -10.00
C ARG A 199 5.37 6.12 -9.20
N GLN A 200 5.11 6.10 -7.92
CA GLN A 200 5.64 7.08 -7.00
C GLN A 200 7.17 6.96 -6.93
N GLN A 201 7.87 8.00 -7.36
CA GLN A 201 9.34 8.05 -7.38
C GLN A 201 9.93 8.26 -5.99
N ILE A 202 9.25 9.06 -5.17
CA ILE A 202 9.69 9.42 -3.82
C ILE A 202 8.63 8.95 -2.82
N SER A 203 8.98 7.96 -2.02
CA SER A 203 8.12 7.46 -0.96
C SER A 203 8.50 8.09 0.38
N GLN A 204 7.50 8.45 1.19
CA GLN A 204 7.74 8.93 2.54
C GLN A 204 8.22 7.81 3.48
N ASP A 205 7.85 6.56 3.21
CA ASP A 205 8.22 5.43 4.05
C ASP A 205 9.42 4.64 3.53
N GLN A 206 9.77 4.79 2.24
CA GLN A 206 10.92 4.10 1.63
C GLN A 206 11.79 5.06 0.82
N PRO A 207 12.47 5.98 1.46
CA PRO A 207 13.24 7.01 0.76
C PRO A 207 14.39 6.47 -0.10
N ASN A 208 14.91 5.30 0.23
CA ASN A 208 16.10 4.76 -0.42
C ASN A 208 15.81 3.98 -1.72
N LEU A 209 14.56 3.61 -2.00
CA LEU A 209 14.21 2.74 -3.13
C LEU A 209 13.61 3.50 -4.31
N SER A 210 13.19 4.74 -4.12
CA SER A 210 12.32 5.46 -5.04
C SER A 210 13.04 6.34 -6.07
N ILE A 211 14.36 6.43 -6.04
CA ILE A 211 15.15 7.27 -6.96
C ILE A 211 15.51 6.52 -8.26
N PHE A 212 15.15 5.27 -8.38
CA PHE A 212 15.41 4.47 -9.57
C PHE A 212 14.39 4.79 -10.67
N LYS A 213 14.86 4.90 -11.90
CA LYS A 213 13.99 5.04 -13.06
C LYS A 213 13.12 3.80 -13.19
N ASP A 214 11.87 3.99 -12.87
CA ASP A 214 10.86 2.97 -13.10
C ASP A 214 10.66 2.71 -14.57
N VAL A 215 10.52 1.45 -14.88
CA VAL A 215 10.10 1.04 -16.21
C VAL A 215 8.60 1.30 -16.34
N ALA A 216 8.22 2.17 -17.26
CA ALA A 216 6.82 2.46 -17.50
C ALA A 216 6.14 1.30 -18.23
N HIS A 217 5.01 0.85 -17.72
CA HIS A 217 4.15 -0.14 -18.36
C HIS A 217 2.98 0.55 -19.04
N MET A 218 2.68 0.15 -20.28
CA MET A 218 1.48 0.63 -20.95
C MET A 218 0.25 -0.11 -20.41
N VAL A 219 -0.78 0.64 -20.06
CA VAL A 219 -2.07 0.13 -19.58
C VAL A 219 -3.18 0.76 -20.43
N SER A 220 -4.07 -0.07 -21.00
CA SER A 220 -5.23 0.40 -21.74
C SER A 220 -6.42 -0.48 -21.42
N GLY A 221 -7.56 0.14 -21.10
CA GLY A 221 -8.75 -0.62 -20.73
C GLY A 221 -10.05 0.15 -20.96
N ALA A 222 -11.12 -0.62 -21.01
CA ALA A 222 -12.48 -0.10 -21.06
C ALA A 222 -13.41 -0.95 -20.18
N ARG A 223 -14.37 -0.27 -19.55
CA ARG A 223 -15.44 -0.88 -18.76
C ARG A 223 -16.77 -0.25 -19.10
N ILE A 224 -17.79 -1.08 -19.26
CA ILE A 224 -19.18 -0.67 -19.39
C ILE A 224 -19.96 -1.18 -18.19
N ASP A 225 -20.69 -0.31 -17.54
CA ASP A 225 -21.59 -0.61 -16.44
C ASP A 225 -23.03 -0.28 -16.83
N ARG A 226 -23.96 -1.15 -16.46
CA ARG A 226 -25.39 -0.97 -16.59
C ARG A 226 -26.03 -1.11 -15.22
N TYR A 227 -26.59 -0.01 -14.74
CA TYR A 227 -27.24 0.09 -13.44
C TYR A 227 -28.75 -0.12 -13.56
N GLY A 228 -29.38 -0.59 -12.49
CA GLY A 228 -30.83 -0.62 -12.33
C GLY A 228 -31.53 -1.60 -13.27
N LEU A 229 -30.97 -2.75 -13.57
CA LEU A 229 -31.68 -3.87 -14.21
C LEU A 229 -32.57 -4.57 -13.17
N GLY A 230 -33.59 -3.88 -12.68
CA GLY A 230 -34.33 -4.28 -11.50
C GLY A 230 -33.46 -4.11 -10.24
N PRO A 231 -33.20 -5.16 -9.45
CA PRO A 231 -32.30 -5.10 -8.30
C PRO A 231 -30.84 -5.38 -8.66
N VAL A 232 -30.48 -5.49 -9.93
CA VAL A 232 -29.17 -5.96 -10.38
C VAL A 232 -28.45 -4.87 -11.18
N ASP A 233 -27.18 -4.66 -10.85
CA ASP A 233 -26.22 -3.91 -11.64
C ASP A 233 -25.23 -4.88 -12.27
N VAL A 234 -24.83 -4.64 -13.52
CA VAL A 234 -23.90 -5.49 -14.24
C VAL A 234 -22.79 -4.66 -14.88
N GLY A 235 -21.59 -5.21 -14.94
CA GLY A 235 -20.45 -4.59 -15.60
C GLY A 235 -19.66 -5.60 -16.43
N ALA A 236 -19.01 -5.12 -17.48
CA ALA A 236 -18.05 -5.89 -18.26
C ALA A 236 -16.85 -5.01 -18.60
N HIS A 237 -15.66 -5.60 -18.63
CA HIS A 237 -14.43 -4.86 -18.87
C HIS A 237 -13.38 -5.68 -19.61
N GLY A 238 -12.42 -4.95 -20.19
CA GLY A 238 -11.20 -5.52 -20.74
C GLY A 238 -10.04 -4.58 -20.53
N VAL A 239 -8.87 -5.14 -20.25
CA VAL A 239 -7.62 -4.42 -20.01
C VAL A 239 -6.50 -5.09 -20.77
N VAL A 240 -5.61 -4.32 -21.35
CA VAL A 240 -4.39 -4.78 -22.00
C VAL A 240 -3.20 -4.09 -21.34
N TYR A 241 -2.20 -4.88 -21.00
CA TYR A 241 -0.92 -4.45 -20.46
C TYR A 241 0.19 -4.78 -21.45
N ARG A 242 1.12 -3.84 -21.61
CA ARG A 242 2.42 -4.09 -22.23
C ARG A 242 3.49 -3.69 -21.24
N PHE A 243 4.25 -4.67 -20.79
CA PHE A 243 5.27 -4.46 -19.76
C PHE A 243 6.53 -3.86 -20.39
N GLY A 244 6.98 -2.74 -19.82
CA GLY A 244 8.29 -2.21 -20.10
C GLY A 244 9.37 -3.11 -19.48
N ARG A 245 10.57 -3.09 -20.07
CA ARG A 245 11.71 -3.85 -19.56
C ARG A 245 12.88 -2.92 -19.32
N ASP A 246 13.51 -3.06 -18.17
CA ASP A 246 14.80 -2.42 -17.95
C ASP A 246 15.89 -3.16 -18.73
N GLU A 247 16.71 -2.41 -19.47
CA GLU A 247 17.87 -2.97 -20.18
C GLU A 247 18.88 -3.59 -19.21
N ALA A 248 18.99 -3.06 -17.98
CA ALA A 248 19.85 -3.61 -16.94
C ALA A 248 19.30 -4.93 -16.35
N ALA A 249 18.00 -5.00 -16.10
CA ALA A 249 17.33 -6.24 -15.69
C ALA A 249 17.37 -7.31 -16.78
N GLY A 250 17.38 -6.90 -18.04
CA GLY A 250 17.52 -7.80 -19.19
C GLY A 250 18.86 -8.54 -19.27
N GLN A 251 19.84 -8.19 -18.41
CA GLN A 251 21.11 -8.93 -18.29
C GLN A 251 21.03 -10.05 -17.24
N ASP A 252 20.07 -9.99 -16.31
CA ASP A 252 19.80 -11.10 -15.40
C ASP A 252 18.87 -12.10 -16.09
N PRO A 253 19.35 -13.30 -16.45
CA PRO A 253 18.53 -14.28 -17.13
C PRO A 253 17.31 -14.70 -16.29
N PHE A 254 17.41 -14.72 -14.97
CA PHE A 254 16.31 -15.09 -14.08
C PHE A 254 15.15 -14.09 -14.15
N ILE A 255 15.43 -12.79 -14.06
CA ILE A 255 14.42 -11.72 -14.15
C ILE A 255 13.87 -11.65 -15.58
N ARG A 256 14.73 -11.77 -16.58
CA ARG A 256 14.35 -11.70 -18.01
C ARG A 256 13.32 -12.73 -18.42
N TYR A 257 13.33 -13.92 -17.82
CA TYR A 257 12.44 -15.03 -18.18
C TYR A 257 11.19 -15.11 -17.29
N ALA A 258 11.17 -14.42 -16.15
CA ALA A 258 10.04 -14.45 -15.21
C ALA A 258 8.90 -13.50 -15.62
N GLU A 259 9.19 -12.38 -16.30
CA GLU A 259 8.21 -11.35 -16.60
C GLU A 259 7.48 -11.56 -17.93
N PRO A 260 6.14 -11.46 -17.99
CA PRO A 260 5.40 -11.45 -19.23
C PRO A 260 5.73 -10.22 -20.07
N LEU A 261 5.61 -10.33 -21.41
CA LEU A 261 5.72 -9.20 -22.32
C LEU A 261 4.45 -8.38 -22.40
N ASP A 262 3.34 -9.08 -22.55
CA ASP A 262 2.01 -8.52 -22.70
C ASP A 262 1.03 -9.36 -21.87
N ALA A 263 -0.02 -8.71 -21.38
CA ALA A 263 -1.14 -9.39 -20.75
C ALA A 263 -2.47 -8.77 -21.23
N ALA A 264 -3.49 -9.60 -21.32
CA ALA A 264 -4.86 -9.17 -21.56
C ALA A 264 -5.77 -9.79 -20.51
N VAL A 265 -6.70 -8.98 -19.98
CA VAL A 265 -7.71 -9.41 -19.01
C VAL A 265 -9.08 -9.06 -19.56
N VAL A 266 -10.02 -9.99 -19.48
CA VAL A 266 -11.43 -9.75 -19.77
C VAL A 266 -12.27 -10.28 -18.63
N GLY A 267 -13.25 -9.48 -18.19
CA GLY A 267 -14.06 -9.84 -17.04
C GLY A 267 -15.44 -9.22 -17.03
N ALA A 268 -16.23 -9.73 -16.10
CA ALA A 268 -17.59 -9.25 -15.85
C ALA A 268 -17.93 -9.30 -14.37
N SER A 269 -18.77 -8.38 -13.94
CA SER A 269 -19.27 -8.30 -12.56
C SER A 269 -20.80 -8.16 -12.53
N ALA A 270 -21.39 -8.61 -11.42
CA ALA A 270 -22.80 -8.41 -11.12
C ALA A 270 -22.97 -8.16 -9.62
N ASP A 271 -23.78 -7.16 -9.29
CA ASP A 271 -24.19 -6.81 -7.94
C ASP A 271 -25.71 -6.81 -7.86
N ALA A 272 -26.26 -7.49 -6.86
CA ALA A 272 -27.70 -7.56 -6.63
C ALA A 272 -28.00 -7.14 -5.19
N TRP A 273 -28.86 -6.13 -5.02
CA TRP A 273 -29.12 -5.48 -3.74
C TRP A 273 -30.54 -5.76 -3.23
N GLY A 274 -30.63 -6.19 -1.98
CA GLY A 274 -31.90 -6.38 -1.28
C GLY A 274 -32.79 -7.48 -1.84
N VAL A 275 -32.26 -8.45 -2.60
CA VAL A 275 -33.02 -9.54 -3.20
C VAL A 275 -33.41 -10.55 -2.11
N GLY A 276 -34.67 -10.49 -1.65
CA GLY A 276 -35.10 -11.35 -0.54
C GLY A 276 -34.41 -11.07 0.80
N GLY A 277 -33.86 -9.87 0.98
CA GLY A 277 -33.10 -9.49 2.19
C GLY A 277 -31.63 -9.90 2.14
N VAL A 278 -31.12 -10.20 0.95
CA VAL A 278 -29.75 -10.63 0.70
C VAL A 278 -29.11 -9.71 -0.33
N ASP A 279 -27.87 -9.31 -0.10
CA ASP A 279 -27.01 -8.63 -1.08
C ASP A 279 -26.00 -9.63 -1.63
N ILE A 280 -25.83 -9.65 -2.94
CA ILE A 280 -24.95 -10.58 -3.65
C ILE A 280 -24.04 -9.77 -4.56
N SER A 281 -22.76 -10.08 -4.54
CA SER A 281 -21.77 -9.54 -5.47
C SER A 281 -20.93 -10.65 -6.06
N ALA A 282 -20.60 -10.56 -7.34
CA ALA A 282 -19.71 -11.48 -8.00
C ALA A 282 -18.91 -10.78 -9.11
N GLU A 283 -17.64 -11.18 -9.28
CA GLU A 283 -16.78 -10.77 -10.39
C GLU A 283 -15.94 -11.96 -10.82
N GLY A 284 -15.70 -12.08 -12.12
CA GLY A 284 -14.85 -13.11 -12.70
C GLY A 284 -14.06 -12.56 -13.88
N ASP A 285 -12.76 -12.92 -13.92
CA ASP A 285 -11.78 -12.42 -14.87
C ASP A 285 -10.95 -13.56 -15.45
N LEU A 286 -10.67 -13.47 -16.74
CA LEU A 286 -9.80 -14.36 -17.47
C LEU A 286 -8.56 -13.57 -17.90
N PHE A 287 -7.40 -14.15 -17.67
CA PHE A 287 -6.08 -13.60 -17.94
C PHE A 287 -5.43 -14.38 -19.08
N ALA A 288 -4.80 -13.69 -19.99
CA ALA A 288 -3.94 -14.26 -21.01
C ALA A 288 -2.60 -13.51 -21.02
N TYR A 289 -1.51 -14.26 -20.87
CA TYR A 289 -0.15 -13.72 -20.81
C TYR A 289 0.68 -14.23 -21.96
N LEU A 290 1.43 -13.34 -22.60
CA LEU A 290 2.54 -13.70 -23.45
C LEU A 290 3.82 -13.74 -22.61
N SER A 291 4.17 -14.92 -22.15
CA SER A 291 5.33 -15.14 -21.28
C SER A 291 6.39 -15.98 -21.96
N PRO A 292 7.67 -15.84 -21.59
CA PRO A 292 8.68 -16.82 -21.93
C PRO A 292 8.28 -18.21 -21.38
N ASP A 293 8.61 -19.27 -22.10
CA ASP A 293 8.43 -20.64 -21.60
C ASP A 293 9.42 -20.91 -20.45
N MET A 294 8.89 -21.05 -19.23
CA MET A 294 9.70 -21.30 -18.04
C MET A 294 10.02 -22.78 -17.82
N VAL A 295 9.30 -23.68 -18.48
CA VAL A 295 9.43 -25.13 -18.29
C VAL A 295 10.45 -25.70 -19.29
N GLY A 296 11.72 -25.55 -18.99
CA GLY A 296 12.80 -26.25 -19.71
C GLY A 296 13.57 -25.41 -20.74
N ALA A 297 13.33 -24.13 -20.84
CA ALA A 297 13.87 -23.33 -21.92
C ALA A 297 14.75 -22.17 -21.46
N VAL A 298 15.71 -22.43 -20.61
CA VAL A 298 16.82 -21.46 -20.40
C VAL A 298 17.49 -21.10 -21.74
N ASP A 299 17.27 -21.88 -22.79
CA ASP A 299 17.92 -21.71 -24.10
C ASP A 299 17.00 -21.51 -25.31
N SER A 300 15.65 -21.67 -25.21
CA SER A 300 14.84 -21.67 -26.45
C SER A 300 14.41 -20.28 -26.92
N GLY A 301 14.29 -19.32 -26.03
CA GLY A 301 13.79 -17.98 -26.39
C GLY A 301 12.33 -17.97 -26.89
N ASP A 302 11.62 -19.09 -26.78
CA ASP A 302 10.24 -19.22 -27.23
C ASP A 302 9.28 -18.57 -26.23
N PHE A 303 8.25 -17.91 -26.77
CA PHE A 303 7.18 -17.32 -25.97
C PHE A 303 5.92 -18.16 -26.12
N GLN A 304 5.25 -18.40 -25.00
CA GLN A 304 3.98 -19.12 -24.98
C GLN A 304 2.89 -18.24 -24.37
N THR A 305 1.66 -18.46 -24.84
CA THR A 305 0.50 -17.86 -24.21
C THR A 305 0.09 -18.73 -23.02
N GLN A 306 0.07 -18.13 -21.85
CA GLN A 306 -0.39 -18.77 -20.62
C GLN A 306 -1.72 -18.13 -20.19
N TYR A 307 -2.53 -18.88 -19.49
CA TYR A 307 -3.86 -18.45 -19.08
C TYR A 307 -4.04 -18.57 -17.58
N GLY A 308 -4.66 -17.56 -17.00
CA GLY A 308 -5.07 -17.53 -15.61
C GLY A 308 -6.52 -17.12 -15.47
N TYR A 309 -7.04 -17.18 -14.26
CA TYR A 309 -8.35 -16.65 -13.93
C TYR A 309 -8.41 -16.19 -12.47
N ALA A 310 -9.33 -15.27 -12.21
CA ALA A 310 -9.74 -14.90 -10.86
C ALA A 310 -11.26 -14.82 -10.79
N ALA A 311 -11.81 -15.28 -9.69
CA ALA A 311 -13.21 -15.15 -9.38
C ALA A 311 -13.37 -14.79 -7.90
N TYR A 312 -14.28 -13.88 -7.62
CA TYR A 312 -14.67 -13.49 -6.26
C TYR A 312 -16.20 -13.39 -6.19
N ALA A 313 -16.76 -13.86 -5.09
CA ALA A 313 -18.17 -13.67 -4.79
C ALA A 313 -18.38 -13.40 -3.30
N SER A 314 -19.37 -12.58 -2.99
CA SER A 314 -19.82 -12.35 -1.63
C SER A 314 -21.35 -12.33 -1.53
N VAL A 315 -21.84 -12.81 -0.39
CA VAL A 315 -23.26 -12.82 -0.04
C VAL A 315 -23.40 -12.27 1.36
N SER A 316 -24.19 -11.20 1.52
CA SER A 316 -24.50 -10.60 2.81
C SER A 316 -26.00 -10.75 3.10
N ALA A 317 -26.35 -11.17 4.31
CA ALA A 317 -27.72 -11.31 4.77
C ALA A 317 -27.89 -10.69 6.16
N TYR A 318 -29.05 -10.08 6.41
CA TYR A 318 -29.31 -9.32 7.64
C TYR A 318 -30.60 -9.80 8.36
N PRO A 319 -30.65 -11.06 8.83
CA PRO A 319 -31.82 -11.58 9.53
C PRO A 319 -31.92 -11.00 10.96
N GLY A 320 -32.77 -9.98 11.14
CA GLY A 320 -33.01 -9.35 12.42
C GLY A 320 -31.79 -8.60 12.98
N ARG A 321 -31.20 -9.13 14.06
CA ARG A 321 -30.01 -8.55 14.71
C ARG A 321 -28.70 -9.20 14.25
N THR A 322 -28.77 -10.12 13.33
CA THR A 322 -27.62 -10.87 12.82
C THR A 322 -27.20 -10.30 11.45
N SER A 323 -25.91 -10.16 11.21
CA SER A 323 -25.31 -9.99 9.90
C SER A 323 -24.51 -11.25 9.57
N ILE A 324 -24.71 -11.78 8.38
CA ILE A 324 -23.99 -12.95 7.88
C ILE A 324 -23.31 -12.55 6.58
N LEU A 325 -21.99 -12.70 6.53
CA LEU A 325 -21.18 -12.49 5.32
C LEU A 325 -20.55 -13.82 4.93
N VAL A 326 -20.77 -14.23 3.69
CA VAL A 326 -20.09 -15.36 3.06
C VAL A 326 -19.29 -14.83 1.89
N GLU A 327 -18.01 -15.14 1.84
CA GLU A 327 -17.12 -14.77 0.75
C GLU A 327 -16.46 -16.03 0.20
N ALA A 328 -16.25 -16.03 -1.10
CA ALA A 328 -15.52 -17.09 -1.78
C ALA A 328 -14.63 -16.48 -2.85
N LYS A 329 -13.45 -17.05 -3.03
CA LYS A 329 -12.55 -16.70 -4.11
C LYS A 329 -11.85 -17.92 -4.69
N SER A 330 -11.47 -17.77 -5.95
CA SER A 330 -10.71 -18.78 -6.69
C SER A 330 -9.80 -18.06 -7.67
N THR A 331 -8.51 -18.23 -7.52
CA THR A 331 -7.51 -17.62 -8.39
C THR A 331 -6.59 -18.68 -8.97
N ARG A 332 -6.08 -18.42 -10.15
CA ARG A 332 -5.05 -19.21 -10.78
C ARG A 332 -4.20 -18.35 -11.71
N ASP A 333 -2.88 -18.40 -11.55
CA ASP A 333 -1.91 -17.69 -12.40
C ASP A 333 -2.25 -16.20 -12.60
N THR A 334 -2.63 -15.48 -11.53
CA THR A 334 -3.05 -14.07 -11.61
C THR A 334 -1.94 -13.08 -11.29
N GLU A 335 -0.89 -13.49 -10.57
CA GLU A 335 0.17 -12.60 -10.09
C GLU A 335 1.10 -12.08 -11.18
N ARG A 336 1.10 -12.70 -12.35
CA ARG A 336 2.02 -12.32 -13.43
C ARG A 336 1.82 -10.90 -13.96
N ILE A 337 0.69 -10.26 -13.66
CA ILE A 337 0.46 -8.84 -13.97
C ILE A 337 1.22 -7.95 -13.00
N ASN A 338 1.40 -8.40 -11.78
CA ASN A 338 2.12 -7.66 -10.76
C ASN A 338 3.60 -7.98 -10.89
N SER A 339 4.46 -6.98 -10.76
CA SER A 339 5.90 -7.18 -10.91
C SER A 339 6.44 -8.18 -9.90
N PHE A 340 7.16 -9.19 -10.39
CA PHE A 340 7.90 -10.15 -9.55
C PHE A 340 9.13 -9.52 -8.87
N VAL A 341 9.51 -8.33 -9.23
CA VAL A 341 10.62 -7.64 -8.58
C VAL A 341 10.15 -7.21 -7.19
N ALA A 342 10.44 -8.06 -6.23
CA ALA A 342 9.99 -7.98 -4.84
C ALA A 342 10.35 -6.64 -4.14
N ALA A 343 11.23 -5.85 -4.71
CA ALA A 343 11.62 -4.57 -4.14
C ALA A 343 10.51 -3.50 -4.22
N ASP A 344 9.59 -3.60 -5.19
CA ASP A 344 8.71 -2.49 -5.51
C ASP A 344 7.22 -2.75 -5.30
N ASN A 345 6.81 -3.92 -4.84
CA ASN A 345 5.42 -4.32 -4.49
C ASN A 345 4.33 -3.54 -5.24
N TRP A 346 4.49 -3.46 -6.57
CA TRP A 346 3.58 -2.71 -7.41
C TRP A 346 2.46 -3.62 -7.90
N GLU A 347 1.30 -3.45 -7.33
CA GLU A 347 0.11 -4.20 -7.72
C GLU A 347 -0.80 -3.32 -8.57
N VAL A 348 -0.95 -3.66 -9.86
CA VAL A 348 -1.90 -3.02 -10.79
C VAL A 348 -3.24 -3.73 -10.85
N ALA A 349 -3.28 -4.96 -10.36
CA ALA A 349 -4.46 -5.80 -10.26
C ALA A 349 -4.45 -6.48 -8.88
N ALA A 350 -5.56 -6.47 -8.19
CA ALA A 350 -5.66 -7.03 -6.86
C ALA A 350 -6.97 -7.82 -6.70
N VAL A 351 -6.86 -9.12 -6.50
CA VAL A 351 -8.02 -9.93 -6.08
C VAL A 351 -8.35 -9.57 -4.63
N PRO A 352 -9.62 -9.34 -4.27
CA PRO A 352 -9.99 -9.02 -2.90
C PRO A 352 -9.41 -10.03 -1.91
N THR A 353 -8.70 -9.53 -0.90
CA THR A 353 -8.16 -10.33 0.19
C THR A 353 -9.24 -10.57 1.25
N LEU A 354 -9.38 -11.82 1.66
CA LEU A 354 -10.24 -12.14 2.80
C LEU A 354 -9.51 -11.74 4.11
N GLU A 355 -10.27 -11.36 5.11
CA GLU A 355 -9.73 -10.99 6.42
C GLU A 355 -8.89 -12.15 6.98
N TYR A 356 -7.67 -11.87 7.42
CA TYR A 356 -6.68 -12.84 7.89
C TYR A 356 -6.24 -13.90 6.85
N GLU A 357 -6.50 -13.71 5.59
CA GLU A 357 -5.95 -14.56 4.53
C GLU A 357 -4.43 -14.49 4.51
N ARG A 358 -3.89 -13.29 4.60
CA ARG A 358 -2.46 -13.03 4.63
C ARG A 358 -2.01 -12.84 6.07
N VAL A 359 -1.00 -13.58 6.47
CA VAL A 359 -0.33 -13.33 7.74
C VAL A 359 0.77 -12.33 7.48
N ILE A 360 0.69 -11.21 8.18
CA ILE A 360 1.72 -10.19 8.14
C ILE A 360 2.85 -10.68 9.05
N THR A 361 3.89 -11.23 8.45
CA THR A 361 5.16 -11.52 9.08
C THR A 361 6.22 -10.59 8.53
N GLU A 362 7.34 -10.44 9.21
CA GLU A 362 8.44 -9.60 8.74
C GLU A 362 9.17 -10.21 7.55
N ASP A 363 9.07 -11.51 7.36
CA ASP A 363 9.58 -12.16 6.16
C ASP A 363 8.58 -12.02 5.02
N SER A 364 8.90 -11.13 4.10
CA SER A 364 8.06 -10.78 2.96
C SER A 364 7.87 -11.93 1.97
N THR A 365 8.74 -12.92 1.97
CA THR A 365 8.76 -13.97 0.94
C THR A 365 7.68 -15.03 1.14
N ALA A 366 7.26 -15.26 2.38
CA ALA A 366 6.29 -16.29 2.72
C ALA A 366 4.84 -15.80 2.81
N ALA A 367 4.61 -14.50 2.89
CA ALA A 367 3.34 -13.95 3.35
C ALA A 367 2.31 -13.69 2.25
N VAL A 368 2.68 -13.69 0.98
CA VAL A 368 1.88 -13.01 -0.04
C VAL A 368 1.70 -13.82 -1.31
N ASN A 369 1.47 -15.10 -1.23
CA ASN A 369 1.02 -15.81 -2.43
C ASN A 369 -0.51 -15.86 -2.48
N SER A 370 -1.11 -15.09 -3.40
CA SER A 370 -2.54 -15.14 -3.71
C SER A 370 -2.81 -15.74 -5.09
N ASN A 371 -1.82 -16.42 -5.67
CA ASN A 371 -1.85 -16.78 -7.08
C ASN A 371 -2.77 -17.95 -7.38
N ASP A 372 -2.69 -19.01 -6.63
CA ASP A 372 -3.46 -20.24 -6.85
C ASP A 372 -4.33 -20.60 -5.64
N ILE A 373 -5.02 -19.61 -5.07
CA ILE A 373 -5.81 -19.75 -3.85
C ILE A 373 -7.27 -20.03 -4.17
N HIS A 374 -7.82 -21.04 -3.48
CA HIS A 374 -9.24 -21.41 -3.57
C HIS A 374 -9.82 -21.54 -2.17
N GLY A 375 -10.98 -20.96 -1.95
CA GLY A 375 -11.68 -21.11 -0.68
C GLY A 375 -12.58 -19.94 -0.34
N GLY A 376 -12.81 -19.74 0.95
CA GLY A 376 -13.72 -18.70 1.37
C GLY A 376 -13.79 -18.51 2.87
N ARG A 377 -14.64 -17.58 3.27
CA ARG A 377 -14.85 -17.15 4.63
C ARG A 377 -16.35 -17.03 4.93
N VAL A 378 -16.70 -17.37 6.15
CA VAL A 378 -18.02 -17.08 6.72
C VAL A 378 -17.82 -16.26 7.98
N ARG A 379 -18.47 -15.11 8.06
CA ARG A 379 -18.50 -14.27 9.24
C ARG A 379 -19.94 -14.05 9.69
N VAL A 380 -20.18 -14.15 10.99
CA VAL A 380 -21.47 -13.92 11.62
C VAL A 380 -21.29 -12.91 12.74
N ASP A 381 -21.97 -11.78 12.65
CA ASP A 381 -22.00 -10.73 13.66
C ASP A 381 -23.40 -10.70 14.29
N TYR A 382 -23.47 -10.42 15.59
CA TYR A 382 -24.74 -10.32 16.31
C TYR A 382 -24.83 -9.00 17.09
N SER A 383 -25.78 -8.15 16.73
CA SER A 383 -25.98 -6.85 17.37
C SER A 383 -26.72 -6.98 18.68
N LEU A 384 -26.03 -6.71 19.80
CA LEU A 384 -26.57 -6.62 21.14
C LEU A 384 -26.81 -5.16 21.54
N GLN A 385 -27.82 -4.91 22.37
CA GLN A 385 -28.09 -3.58 22.93
C GLN A 385 -28.14 -2.47 21.85
N ASP A 386 -28.84 -2.76 20.76
CA ASP A 386 -29.02 -1.84 19.62
C ASP A 386 -27.69 -1.36 18.97
N GLY A 387 -26.70 -2.27 18.93
CA GLY A 387 -25.40 -2.01 18.30
C GLY A 387 -24.32 -1.55 19.27
N LEU A 388 -24.60 -1.44 20.56
CA LEU A 388 -23.58 -1.10 21.56
C LEU A 388 -22.46 -2.15 21.63
N LEU A 389 -22.83 -3.43 21.53
CA LEU A 389 -21.90 -4.56 21.54
C LEU A 389 -22.22 -5.49 20.36
N ILE A 390 -21.21 -5.79 19.56
CA ILE A 390 -21.33 -6.64 18.37
C ILE A 390 -20.29 -7.76 18.47
N PRO A 391 -20.60 -8.88 19.17
CA PRO A 391 -19.77 -10.07 19.08
C PRO A 391 -19.85 -10.68 17.68
N TYR A 392 -18.76 -11.32 17.26
CA TYR A 392 -18.70 -12.01 15.98
C TYR A 392 -17.82 -13.27 16.03
N VAL A 393 -18.03 -14.12 15.03
CA VAL A 393 -17.15 -15.23 14.72
C VAL A 393 -16.92 -15.24 13.21
N SER A 394 -15.68 -15.51 12.81
CA SER A 394 -15.24 -15.64 11.42
C SER A 394 -14.49 -16.97 11.26
N VAL A 395 -14.80 -17.71 10.20
CA VAL A 395 -14.14 -18.96 9.85
C VAL A 395 -13.66 -18.85 8.40
N LEU A 396 -12.37 -19.03 8.20
CA LEU A 396 -11.71 -19.01 6.90
C LEU A 396 -11.20 -20.41 6.58
N GLY A 397 -11.37 -20.85 5.34
CA GLY A 397 -10.75 -22.06 4.80
C GLY A 397 -10.22 -21.77 3.39
N LEU A 398 -8.93 -21.96 3.18
CA LEU A 398 -8.27 -21.74 1.90
C LEU A 398 -7.41 -22.96 1.54
N ARG A 399 -7.24 -23.15 0.25
CA ARG A 399 -6.27 -24.07 -0.31
C ARG A 399 -5.41 -23.33 -1.34
N ASP A 400 -4.13 -23.29 -1.08
CA ASP A 400 -3.12 -22.85 -2.03
C ASP A 400 -2.67 -24.07 -2.84
N LEU A 401 -2.70 -23.97 -4.16
CA LEU A 401 -2.33 -25.03 -5.09
C LEU A 401 -1.09 -24.65 -5.90
N ASP A 402 -0.32 -23.65 -5.47
CA ASP A 402 0.83 -23.21 -6.25
C ASP A 402 1.75 -24.38 -6.61
N THR A 403 1.65 -24.78 -7.86
CA THR A 403 2.42 -25.85 -8.46
C THR A 403 3.44 -25.33 -9.47
N THR A 404 3.51 -23.99 -9.65
CA THR A 404 4.29 -23.41 -10.75
C THR A 404 5.79 -23.31 -10.43
N GLY A 405 6.17 -23.48 -9.15
CA GLY A 405 7.58 -23.39 -8.73
C GLY A 405 8.22 -22.01 -8.91
N LEU A 406 7.41 -20.99 -9.22
CA LEU A 406 7.86 -19.61 -9.33
C LEU A 406 8.06 -18.98 -7.96
N HIS A 407 7.42 -19.52 -6.95
CA HIS A 407 7.62 -19.15 -5.55
C HIS A 407 8.57 -20.16 -4.89
N PHE A 408 9.43 -19.68 -4.02
CA PHE A 408 10.46 -20.49 -3.37
C PHE A 408 9.89 -21.63 -2.50
N ASN A 409 8.59 -21.64 -2.24
CA ASN A 409 7.87 -22.63 -1.44
C ASN A 409 6.67 -23.21 -2.20
N SER A 410 6.91 -23.93 -3.28
CA SER A 410 5.91 -24.49 -4.18
C SER A 410 5.20 -25.76 -3.65
N SER A 411 4.86 -25.80 -2.38
CA SER A 411 4.12 -26.93 -1.80
C SER A 411 2.66 -26.55 -1.61
N PRO A 412 1.71 -27.40 -2.06
CA PRO A 412 0.29 -27.18 -1.80
C PRO A 412 0.01 -27.02 -0.32
N GLU A 413 -0.72 -25.98 0.06
CA GLU A 413 -1.03 -25.65 1.43
C GLU A 413 -2.55 -25.60 1.66
N THR A 414 -2.99 -26.04 2.83
CA THR A 414 -4.38 -25.90 3.28
C THR A 414 -4.41 -25.08 4.55
N ILE A 415 -5.11 -23.94 4.51
CA ILE A 415 -5.20 -22.96 5.56
C ILE A 415 -6.56 -23.03 6.22
N GLY A 416 -6.58 -23.18 7.53
CA GLY A 416 -7.78 -23.07 8.34
C GLY A 416 -7.61 -22.01 9.43
N HIS A 417 -8.53 -21.03 9.51
CA HIS A 417 -8.46 -19.97 10.49
C HIS A 417 -9.82 -19.70 11.12
N VAL A 418 -9.85 -19.61 12.44
CA VAL A 418 -11.04 -19.25 13.20
C VAL A 418 -10.72 -18.04 14.08
N VAL A 419 -11.55 -17.00 13.99
CA VAL A 419 -11.44 -15.78 14.77
C VAL A 419 -12.76 -15.52 15.47
N GLY A 420 -12.71 -15.24 16.76
CA GLY A 420 -13.82 -14.71 17.52
C GLY A 420 -13.47 -13.34 18.09
N GLY A 421 -14.42 -12.44 18.12
CA GLY A 421 -14.16 -11.10 18.62
C GLY A 421 -15.44 -10.34 18.96
N PHE A 422 -15.26 -9.08 19.33
CA PHE A 422 -16.37 -8.15 19.49
C PHE A 422 -15.95 -6.73 19.16
N ALA A 423 -16.92 -5.93 18.73
CA ALA A 423 -16.83 -4.47 18.67
C ALA A 423 -17.77 -3.88 19.73
N LEU A 424 -17.29 -2.85 20.42
CA LEU A 424 -18.04 -2.08 21.42
C LEU A 424 -18.03 -0.61 21.00
N ALA A 425 -19.21 0.03 20.99
CA ALA A 425 -19.33 1.46 20.68
C ALA A 425 -20.41 2.08 21.56
N GLY A 426 -20.04 2.78 22.63
CA GLY A 426 -21.02 3.44 23.48
C GLY A 426 -20.41 4.30 24.59
N SER A 427 -21.14 5.33 24.98
CA SER A 427 -20.71 6.28 26.03
C SER A 427 -19.35 6.93 25.78
N GLY A 428 -18.97 7.09 24.49
CA GLY A 428 -17.67 7.61 24.09
C GLY A 428 -16.54 6.57 24.10
N ILE A 429 -16.81 5.34 24.57
CA ILE A 429 -15.85 4.25 24.52
C ILE A 429 -16.04 3.49 23.21
N THR A 430 -14.95 3.27 22.49
CA THR A 430 -14.90 2.35 21.35
C THR A 430 -13.84 1.30 21.60
N SER A 431 -14.11 0.06 21.22
CA SER A 431 -13.15 -1.04 21.35
C SER A 431 -13.44 -2.11 20.33
N GLN A 432 -12.38 -2.71 19.80
CA GLN A 432 -12.45 -3.94 19.04
C GLN A 432 -11.43 -4.92 19.64
N LEU A 433 -11.83 -6.18 19.82
CA LEU A 433 -10.94 -7.23 20.27
C LEU A 433 -11.17 -8.49 19.45
N ASN A 434 -10.09 -9.10 19.00
CA ASN A 434 -10.06 -10.29 18.17
C ASN A 434 -9.12 -11.32 18.78
N LEU A 435 -9.55 -12.56 18.83
CA LEU A 435 -8.75 -13.71 19.21
C LEU A 435 -8.89 -14.77 18.13
N GLY A 436 -7.77 -15.21 17.58
CA GLY A 436 -7.78 -16.15 16.47
C GLY A 436 -6.78 -17.29 16.62
N ALA A 437 -7.06 -18.36 15.91
CA ALA A 437 -6.16 -19.49 15.74
C ALA A 437 -6.19 -19.95 14.28
N ARG A 438 -5.02 -20.06 13.69
CA ARG A 438 -4.79 -20.50 12.31
C ARG A 438 -3.87 -21.72 12.32
N VAL A 439 -4.14 -22.64 11.42
CA VAL A 439 -3.32 -23.82 11.12
C VAL A 439 -3.13 -23.91 9.63
N ASP A 440 -1.88 -24.03 9.19
CA ASP A 440 -1.49 -24.21 7.81
C ASP A 440 -0.90 -25.62 7.67
N VAL A 441 -1.51 -26.41 6.80
CA VAL A 441 -1.13 -27.82 6.57
C VAL A 441 -0.52 -27.93 5.17
N ARG A 442 0.75 -28.26 5.11
CA ARG A 442 1.53 -28.43 3.88
C ARG A 442 2.37 -29.68 3.92
N ASP A 443 3.13 -29.93 2.87
CA ASP A 443 4.11 -31.03 2.84
C ASP A 443 5.17 -30.81 3.94
N GLU A 444 5.51 -31.86 4.68
CA GLU A 444 6.52 -31.84 5.76
C GLU A 444 7.90 -31.34 5.30
N THR A 445 8.13 -31.30 3.99
CA THR A 445 9.38 -30.82 3.40
C THR A 445 9.35 -29.34 3.04
N ALA A 446 8.24 -28.65 3.13
CA ALA A 446 8.11 -27.25 2.77
C ALA A 446 8.31 -26.33 3.99
N GLU A 447 9.08 -25.27 3.80
CA GLU A 447 9.26 -24.22 4.80
C GLU A 447 8.04 -23.29 4.85
N GLY A 448 7.65 -22.84 6.03
CA GLY A 448 6.57 -21.87 6.20
C GLY A 448 5.92 -21.93 7.58
N MET A 449 4.87 -21.16 7.75
CA MET A 449 4.12 -21.09 8.99
C MET A 449 3.23 -22.35 9.15
N ASP A 450 3.28 -22.99 10.32
CA ASP A 450 2.43 -24.13 10.67
C ASP A 450 1.23 -23.71 11.49
N ARG A 451 1.42 -22.76 12.40
CA ARG A 451 0.39 -22.35 13.35
C ARG A 451 0.57 -20.89 13.73
N LEU A 452 -0.55 -20.19 13.88
CA LEU A 452 -0.61 -18.87 14.46
C LEU A 452 -1.72 -18.85 15.51
N VAL A 453 -1.41 -18.30 16.69
CA VAL A 453 -2.41 -17.84 17.65
C VAL A 453 -2.21 -16.36 17.83
N HIS A 454 -3.27 -15.56 17.69
CA HIS A 454 -3.16 -14.12 17.79
C HIS A 454 -4.27 -13.51 18.65
N LEU A 455 -3.89 -12.41 19.30
CA LEU A 455 -4.79 -11.47 19.96
C LEU A 455 -4.48 -10.09 19.42
N ASP A 456 -5.46 -9.42 18.84
CA ASP A 456 -5.34 -8.06 18.35
C ASP A 456 -6.56 -7.24 18.74
N GLY A 457 -6.34 -5.98 19.05
CA GLY A 457 -7.44 -5.10 19.38
C GLY A 457 -7.00 -3.70 19.79
N ASP A 458 -8.00 -2.87 19.90
CA ASP A 458 -7.86 -1.50 20.36
C ASP A 458 -8.99 -1.11 21.32
N ILE A 459 -8.71 -0.12 22.13
CA ILE A 459 -9.71 0.54 22.98
C ILE A 459 -9.42 2.04 23.03
N SER A 460 -10.45 2.83 22.82
CA SER A 460 -10.42 4.27 23.03
C SER A 460 -11.39 4.66 24.14
N VAL A 461 -10.89 5.38 25.14
CA VAL A 461 -11.64 5.74 26.35
C VAL A 461 -11.51 7.24 26.61
N PRO A 462 -12.63 7.96 26.78
CA PRO A 462 -12.60 9.35 27.21
C PRO A 462 -12.17 9.43 28.68
N VAL A 463 -11.19 10.31 28.98
CA VAL A 463 -10.64 10.51 30.33
C VAL A 463 -10.99 11.86 30.95
N GLY A 464 -12.02 12.51 30.41
CA GLY A 464 -12.57 13.76 30.90
C GLY A 464 -12.20 14.98 30.01
N GLY A 465 -13.08 15.96 29.98
CA GLY A 465 -12.96 17.11 29.09
C GLY A 465 -12.94 16.68 27.63
N HIS A 466 -11.94 17.19 26.89
CA HIS A 466 -11.69 16.81 25.48
C HIS A 466 -10.53 15.84 25.34
N ASN A 467 -10.28 15.01 26.36
CA ASN A 467 -9.18 14.06 26.36
C ASN A 467 -9.67 12.63 26.16
N HIS A 468 -8.88 11.82 25.47
CA HIS A 468 -9.07 10.37 25.41
C HIS A 468 -7.74 9.63 25.36
N ILE A 469 -7.76 8.39 25.74
CA ILE A 469 -6.64 7.47 25.69
C ILE A 469 -7.02 6.34 24.73
N GLU A 470 -6.12 6.03 23.82
CA GLU A 470 -6.22 4.89 22.91
C GLU A 470 -5.10 3.91 23.25
N LEU A 471 -5.46 2.64 23.36
CA LEU A 471 -4.52 1.54 23.53
C LEU A 471 -4.74 0.55 22.39
N ALA A 472 -3.71 0.27 21.64
CA ALA A 472 -3.68 -0.80 20.64
C ALA A 472 -2.73 -1.91 21.11
N VAL A 473 -3.13 -3.15 20.92
CA VAL A 473 -2.35 -4.34 21.30
C VAL A 473 -2.45 -5.36 20.19
N SER A 474 -1.32 -5.91 19.77
CA SER A 474 -1.24 -7.09 18.93
C SER A 474 -0.22 -8.06 19.51
N VAL A 475 -0.62 -9.31 19.71
CA VAL A 475 0.24 -10.38 20.19
C VAL A 475 0.04 -11.57 19.26
N LYS A 476 1.13 -12.08 18.70
CA LYS A 476 1.13 -13.20 17.76
C LYS A 476 2.13 -14.25 18.23
N GLN A 477 1.68 -15.48 18.43
CA GLN A 477 2.55 -16.64 18.61
C GLN A 477 2.50 -17.45 17.33
N LEU A 478 3.65 -17.56 16.68
CA LEU A 478 3.82 -18.29 15.44
C LEU A 478 4.65 -19.55 15.68
N ALA A 479 4.30 -20.63 14.98
CA ALA A 479 5.16 -21.80 14.82
C ALA A 479 5.55 -21.87 13.35
N TRP A 480 6.84 -21.90 13.10
CA TRP A 480 7.42 -21.96 11.76
C TRP A 480 8.15 -23.29 11.58
N GLY A 481 7.82 -24.03 10.53
CA GLY A 481 8.50 -25.26 10.16
C GLY A 481 9.56 -25.01 9.11
N ASP A 482 10.76 -25.56 9.33
CA ASP A 482 11.86 -25.56 8.38
C ASP A 482 12.16 -27.01 7.97
N ASN A 483 12.39 -27.21 6.69
CA ASN A 483 12.77 -28.47 6.06
C ASN A 483 13.99 -29.18 6.67
N VAL A 484 14.85 -28.43 7.30
CA VAL A 484 16.19 -28.94 7.55
C VAL A 484 16.45 -29.19 9.01
N GLN A 485 15.81 -28.52 9.93
CA GLN A 485 16.22 -28.69 11.32
C GLN A 485 15.26 -28.35 12.45
N GLN A 486 14.29 -27.49 12.39
CA GLN A 486 13.60 -27.17 13.64
C GLN A 486 12.31 -26.38 13.41
N GLN A 487 11.24 -26.86 14.01
CA GLN A 487 10.10 -26.03 14.34
C GLN A 487 10.57 -24.97 15.32
N SER A 488 10.55 -23.71 14.92
CA SER A 488 10.82 -22.58 15.80
C SER A 488 9.51 -21.90 16.15
N ASP A 489 9.19 -21.87 17.43
CA ASP A 489 8.09 -21.06 17.96
C ASP A 489 8.65 -19.70 18.31
N PHE A 490 8.01 -18.64 17.87
CA PHE A 490 8.37 -17.27 18.23
C PHE A 490 7.16 -16.40 18.53
N LEU A 491 7.38 -15.36 19.28
CA LEU A 491 6.37 -14.43 19.73
C LEU A 491 6.66 -13.04 19.19
N GLU A 492 5.62 -12.39 18.69
CA GLU A 492 5.66 -10.99 18.28
C GLU A 492 4.63 -10.20 19.05
N MET A 493 4.99 -9.00 19.50
CA MET A 493 4.12 -8.08 20.21
C MET A 493 4.26 -6.68 19.62
N GLU A 494 3.13 -6.03 19.35
CA GLU A 494 3.06 -4.64 18.94
C GLU A 494 2.06 -3.91 19.84
N ASN A 495 2.51 -2.85 20.52
CA ASN A 495 1.70 -2.10 21.45
C ASN A 495 1.79 -0.61 21.16
N GLY A 496 0.68 0.08 21.21
CA GLY A 496 0.60 1.51 21.07
C GLY A 496 -0.27 2.13 22.16
N LEU A 497 0.25 3.14 22.85
CA LEU A 497 -0.52 3.95 23.78
C LEU A 497 -0.54 5.39 23.28
N VAL A 498 -1.73 5.92 23.03
CA VAL A 498 -1.92 7.27 22.55
C VAL A 498 -2.78 8.05 23.54
N TRP A 499 -2.30 9.22 23.95
CA TRP A 499 -3.07 10.20 24.70
C TRP A 499 -3.36 11.40 23.82
N VAL A 500 -4.63 11.64 23.55
CA VAL A 500 -5.10 12.82 22.83
C VAL A 500 -5.57 13.86 23.85
N HIS A 501 -4.96 15.07 23.77
CA HIS A 501 -5.26 16.19 24.64
C HIS A 501 -5.89 17.33 23.85
N GLY A 502 -7.19 17.48 24.00
CA GLY A 502 -7.97 18.43 23.23
C GLY A 502 -7.95 18.14 21.74
N GLU A 503 -8.02 19.18 20.94
CA GLU A 503 -7.97 19.09 19.48
C GLU A 503 -6.54 19.29 18.92
N HIS A 504 -5.58 19.62 19.80
CA HIS A 504 -4.28 20.15 19.37
C HIS A 504 -3.12 19.19 19.61
N TRP A 505 -3.18 18.33 20.59
CA TRP A 505 -2.04 17.52 21.00
C TRP A 505 -2.34 16.05 21.00
N LEU A 506 -1.40 15.26 20.49
CA LEU A 506 -1.38 13.82 20.56
C LEU A 506 0.02 13.38 21.01
N PHE A 507 0.07 12.50 22.01
CA PHE A 507 1.28 11.91 22.54
C PHE A 507 1.15 10.40 22.40
N ALA A 508 2.09 9.78 21.70
CA ALA A 508 2.08 8.33 21.48
C ALA A 508 3.38 7.69 21.97
N VAL A 509 3.25 6.49 22.47
CA VAL A 509 4.36 5.59 22.80
C VAL A 509 4.09 4.27 22.12
N TYR A 510 5.08 3.76 21.39
CA TYR A 510 5.02 2.49 20.67
C TYR A 510 6.07 1.55 21.25
N GLN A 511 5.74 0.29 21.30
CA GLN A 511 6.63 -0.80 21.69
C GLN A 511 6.36 -1.99 20.79
N ASP A 512 7.41 -2.45 20.10
CA ASP A 512 7.41 -3.69 19.35
C ASP A 512 8.42 -4.64 19.96
N TRP A 513 8.09 -5.91 19.99
CA TRP A 513 8.98 -6.98 20.44
C TRP A 513 8.81 -8.19 19.53
N SER A 514 9.93 -8.80 19.14
CA SER A 514 9.92 -9.99 18.29
C SER A 514 11.17 -10.82 18.58
N ASP A 515 11.00 -12.07 18.96
CA ASP A 515 12.09 -13.05 19.06
C ASP A 515 12.22 -13.90 17.78
N ASN A 516 11.62 -13.44 16.69
CA ASN A 516 11.71 -14.07 15.38
C ASN A 516 13.14 -13.99 14.84
N PRO A 517 13.82 -15.14 14.63
CA PRO A 517 15.19 -15.15 14.14
C PRO A 517 15.36 -14.66 12.69
N LEU A 518 14.25 -14.54 11.95
CA LEU A 518 14.23 -14.00 10.59
C LEU A 518 14.24 -12.45 10.58
N VAL A 519 13.97 -11.82 11.71
CA VAL A 519 14.10 -10.37 11.85
C VAL A 519 15.57 -9.99 11.87
N THR A 520 16.02 -9.33 10.82
CA THR A 520 17.42 -8.94 10.65
C THR A 520 17.76 -7.61 11.32
N SER A 521 16.76 -6.80 11.65
CA SER A 521 16.95 -5.51 12.31
C SER A 521 17.09 -5.68 13.83
N LYS A 522 17.94 -4.86 14.45
CA LYS A 522 18.08 -4.83 15.90
C LYS A 522 17.23 -3.72 16.51
N GLY A 523 16.56 -4.03 17.62
CA GLY A 523 15.79 -3.03 18.36
C GLY A 523 16.69 -2.04 19.11
N ASN A 524 16.22 -0.82 19.27
CA ASN A 524 16.95 0.26 19.97
C ASN A 524 16.93 0.14 21.52
N LEU A 525 16.07 -0.71 22.07
CA LEU A 525 15.99 -0.97 23.52
C LEU A 525 16.55 -2.34 23.92
N GLY A 526 16.93 -3.19 22.94
CA GLY A 526 17.45 -4.54 23.09
C GLY A 526 17.50 -5.24 21.73
N GLU A 527 18.04 -6.46 21.64
CA GLU A 527 18.12 -7.15 20.35
C GLU A 527 16.74 -7.32 19.68
N ASP A 528 15.71 -7.57 20.49
CA ASP A 528 14.35 -7.92 20.04
C ASP A 528 13.31 -6.87 20.44
N LEU A 529 13.72 -5.74 21.03
CA LEU A 529 12.83 -4.74 21.59
C LEU A 529 13.01 -3.38 20.92
N TYR A 530 11.96 -2.92 20.27
CA TYR A 530 11.87 -1.62 19.63
C TYR A 530 10.98 -0.70 20.46
N GLY A 531 11.37 0.54 20.59
CA GLY A 531 10.58 1.55 21.28
C GLY A 531 10.62 2.88 20.57
N ALA A 532 9.47 3.53 20.51
CA ALA A 532 9.34 4.85 19.90
C ALA A 532 8.36 5.74 20.66
N THR A 533 8.55 7.05 20.50
CA THR A 533 7.63 8.07 20.99
C THR A 533 7.29 9.03 19.86
N GLU A 534 6.06 9.52 19.85
CA GLU A 534 5.61 10.51 18.89
C GLU A 534 4.81 11.61 19.58
N ILE A 535 5.04 12.85 19.18
CA ILE A 535 4.26 14.01 19.59
C ILE A 535 3.72 14.68 18.33
N THR A 536 2.41 14.82 18.25
CA THR A 536 1.76 15.57 17.18
C THR A 536 1.12 16.82 17.74
N TRP A 537 1.42 17.96 17.15
CA TRP A 537 0.80 19.24 17.43
C TRP A 537 0.00 19.72 16.22
N LYS A 538 -1.27 20.03 16.43
CA LYS A 538 -2.20 20.55 15.43
C LYS A 538 -2.54 22.00 15.80
N PRO A 539 -1.83 23.01 15.25
CA PRO A 539 -2.11 24.42 15.53
C PRO A 539 -3.49 24.87 15.01
N GLY A 540 -4.07 24.10 14.12
CA GLY A 540 -5.40 24.31 13.53
C GLY A 540 -5.82 23.13 12.69
N PRO A 541 -7.02 23.16 12.08
CA PRO A 541 -7.56 22.02 11.33
C PRO A 541 -6.75 21.67 10.07
N ASN A 542 -5.95 22.60 9.59
CA ASN A 542 -5.27 22.50 8.30
C ASN A 542 -3.75 22.37 8.42
N ALA A 543 -3.22 22.19 9.64
CA ALA A 543 -1.80 22.03 9.85
C ALA A 543 -1.52 21.03 10.97
N SER A 544 -0.48 20.24 10.80
CA SER A 544 0.07 19.36 11.83
C SER A 544 1.59 19.35 11.79
N LEU A 545 2.20 19.28 12.96
CA LEU A 545 3.62 19.05 13.15
C LEU A 545 3.79 17.80 13.99
N ARG A 546 4.54 16.83 13.50
CA ARG A 546 4.76 15.53 14.13
C ARG A 546 6.24 15.33 14.37
N ALA A 547 6.61 15.04 15.60
CA ALA A 547 7.96 14.68 15.98
C ALA A 547 7.97 13.23 16.48
N PHE A 548 8.76 12.39 15.86
CA PHE A 548 8.97 10.99 16.21
C PHE A 548 10.41 10.78 16.64
N PHE A 549 10.61 9.91 17.62
CA PHE A 549 11.94 9.48 18.08
C PHE A 549 11.88 8.01 18.51
N GLY A 550 12.76 7.19 17.98
CA GLY A 550 12.87 5.78 18.34
C GLY A 550 13.08 4.86 17.15
N ALA A 551 12.65 3.61 17.30
CA ALA A 551 12.72 2.62 16.24
C ALA A 551 11.40 1.85 16.11
N TYR A 552 11.11 1.40 14.89
CA TYR A 552 10.12 0.37 14.59
C TYR A 552 10.72 -0.67 13.64
N LYS A 553 10.22 -1.88 13.76
CA LYS A 553 10.70 -3.00 12.96
C LYS A 553 10.25 -2.89 11.50
N ALA A 554 10.99 -3.51 10.60
CA ALA A 554 10.57 -3.74 9.23
C ALA A 554 9.32 -4.64 9.20
N GLY A 555 8.52 -4.56 8.17
CA GLY A 555 7.36 -5.44 8.02
C GLY A 555 6.54 -5.15 6.77
N ILE A 556 5.56 -6.01 6.50
CA ILE A 556 4.61 -5.83 5.41
C ILE A 556 3.34 -5.18 5.96
N ARG A 557 2.86 -4.15 5.28
CA ARG A 557 1.53 -3.57 5.52
C ARG A 557 0.63 -3.80 4.33
N CYS A 558 -0.61 -4.21 4.62
CA CYS A 558 -1.63 -4.45 3.62
C CYS A 558 -2.86 -3.58 3.87
N SER A 559 -3.44 -3.02 2.82
CA SER A 559 -4.69 -2.28 2.84
C SER A 559 -5.44 -2.46 1.53
N GLY A 560 -6.73 -2.82 1.61
CA GLY A 560 -7.61 -2.94 0.45
C GLY A 560 -7.12 -3.94 -0.61
N GLY A 561 -6.45 -5.03 -0.20
CA GLY A 561 -5.91 -6.04 -1.09
C GLY A 561 -4.51 -5.76 -1.65
N GLN A 562 -3.95 -4.60 -1.37
CA GLN A 562 -2.58 -4.23 -1.73
C GLN A 562 -1.66 -4.35 -0.51
N CYS A 563 -0.45 -4.82 -0.71
CA CYS A 563 0.56 -4.95 0.33
C CYS A 563 1.85 -4.25 -0.07
N ARG A 564 2.57 -3.75 0.92
CA ARG A 564 3.86 -3.11 0.74
C ARG A 564 4.82 -3.52 1.86
N SER A 565 6.06 -3.85 1.50
CA SER A 565 7.13 -4.00 2.47
C SER A 565 7.62 -2.63 2.91
N LEU A 566 7.66 -2.40 4.21
CA LEU A 566 8.20 -1.18 4.81
C LEU A 566 9.51 -1.52 5.51
N PRO A 567 10.59 -0.78 5.24
CA PRO A 567 11.85 -0.98 5.94
C PRO A 567 11.73 -0.59 7.42
N GLY A 568 12.53 -1.18 8.27
CA GLY A 568 12.70 -0.73 9.64
C GLY A 568 13.30 0.68 9.68
N PHE A 569 13.00 1.41 10.73
CA PHE A 569 13.53 2.74 10.95
C PHE A 569 14.05 2.85 12.38
N GLU A 570 15.22 3.45 12.53
CA GLU A 570 15.75 3.88 13.82
C GLU A 570 16.28 5.31 13.68
N GLY A 571 15.75 6.23 14.49
CA GLY A 571 16.15 7.61 14.37
C GLY A 571 15.20 8.64 14.96
N ALA A 572 15.27 9.83 14.41
CA ALA A 572 14.37 10.94 14.72
C ALA A 572 13.73 11.47 13.43
N ARG A 573 12.46 11.82 13.48
CA ARG A 573 11.68 12.32 12.35
C ARG A 573 10.88 13.55 12.77
N LEU A 574 10.93 14.59 11.95
CA LEU A 574 10.08 15.75 12.07
C LEU A 574 9.28 15.93 10.78
N ALA A 575 7.98 15.80 10.86
CA ALA A 575 7.08 15.91 9.72
C ALA A 575 6.12 17.08 9.91
N TYR A 576 5.90 17.82 8.85
CA TYR A 576 4.92 18.90 8.77
C TYR A 576 3.96 18.63 7.62
N THR A 577 2.67 18.79 7.88
CA THR A 577 1.63 18.80 6.85
C THR A 577 0.84 20.10 6.99
N GLY A 578 0.68 20.82 5.89
CA GLY A 578 -0.08 22.08 5.87
C GLY A 578 -0.88 22.25 4.59
N THR A 579 -2.13 22.73 4.73
CA THR A 579 -3.00 23.07 3.60
C THR A 579 -3.29 24.57 3.62
N PHE A 580 -3.10 25.27 2.50
CA PHE A 580 -3.19 26.72 2.35
C PHE A 580 -4.20 27.12 1.28
#